data_0b1ad1fbcf6af1436c2100600c77dfe8
#
_entry.id   0b1ad1fbcf6af1436c2100600c77dfe8
#
_cell.length_a   1.000
_cell.length_b   1.000
_cell.length_c   1.000
_cell.angle_alpha   90.00
_cell.angle_beta   90.00
_cell.angle_gamma   90.00
#
_symmetry.space_group_name_H-M   'P 1'
#
loop_
_entity.id
_entity.type
_entity.pdbx_description
1 polymer ?
#
loop_
_entity_poly.entity_id
_entity_poly.type
_entity_poly.pdbx_seq_one_letter_code
_entity_poly.pdbx_strand_id
1 'polypeptide(L)'
;MLTTVIENCEKLKIIMFSALVYYGSNIVLILHESSLPVKIFVGFGGYIEFMVLSDRTIRKEIESNRIVIDPLGENCIQPASVDVHLDSHLLLFRGSRQAYIDIRKDQSKLTEMFEIKDDEPFMLHPNEFVLGSTVEFIGIPDDLVSRLEGKSSLGRVGLLIHSTAGYVDPGWQGRLTLELSNVANLPVTLYVGMKIGQLSFARLSTPVENLYGSENLNSKYQGQTLPTASRMYSEF
;
A
#
# COMPACT_ATOMS: atom_id res chain seq x y z
N MET A 1 28.32 -33.96 -3.53
CA MET A 1 27.88 -32.80 -2.68
C MET A 1 27.03 -33.25 -1.49
N LEU A 2 26.46 -34.44 -1.49
CA LEU A 2 25.78 -35.04 -0.31
C LEU A 2 26.74 -35.55 0.76
N THR A 3 27.92 -35.96 0.41
CA THR A 3 28.93 -36.59 1.30
C THR A 3 29.52 -35.59 2.31
N THR A 4 29.68 -34.34 1.93
CA THR A 4 30.34 -33.31 2.78
C THR A 4 29.45 -32.80 3.92
N VAL A 5 28.12 -32.98 3.83
CA VAL A 5 27.18 -32.58 4.88
C VAL A 5 27.11 -33.65 5.98
N ILE A 6 27.44 -34.90 5.66
CA ILE A 6 27.40 -36.00 6.61
C ILE A 6 28.67 -36.05 7.50
N GLU A 7 29.81 -35.62 7.00
CA GLU A 7 31.08 -35.62 7.76
C GLU A 7 31.13 -34.61 8.93
N ASN A 8 30.31 -33.59 8.90
CA ASN A 8 30.21 -32.62 10.03
C ASN A 8 29.18 -32.96 11.10
N CYS A 9 28.46 -34.06 10.95
CA CYS A 9 27.41 -34.50 11.90
C CYS A 9 27.87 -35.58 12.91
N GLU A 10 29.13 -35.97 12.95
CA GLU A 10 29.63 -37.01 13.92
C GLU A 10 29.56 -36.58 15.40
N LYS A 11 29.18 -35.34 15.72
CA LYS A 11 28.99 -34.88 17.11
C LYS A 11 27.55 -34.90 17.60
N LEU A 12 26.59 -35.23 16.76
CA LEU A 12 25.16 -35.35 17.14
C LEU A 12 24.78 -36.84 17.19
N LYS A 13 24.69 -37.37 18.41
CA LYS A 13 24.24 -38.74 18.67
C LYS A 13 22.80 -38.93 18.17
N ILE A 14 22.66 -39.87 17.22
CA ILE A 14 21.40 -40.50 16.80
C ILE A 14 20.38 -39.59 16.17
N ILE A 15 20.52 -39.40 14.85
CA ILE A 15 19.44 -38.86 14.02
C ILE A 15 18.92 -40.05 13.16
N MET A 16 17.67 -40.46 13.41
CA MET A 16 16.97 -41.36 12.49
C MET A 16 16.24 -40.53 11.44
N PHE A 17 16.58 -40.75 10.16
CA PHE A 17 15.83 -40.15 9.04
C PHE A 17 14.49 -40.88 8.94
N SER A 18 13.38 -40.14 9.10
CA SER A 18 12.05 -40.73 8.96
C SER A 18 11.37 -40.44 7.62
N ALA A 19 11.73 -39.39 6.89
CA ALA A 19 11.25 -39.16 5.53
C ALA A 19 12.07 -38.10 4.76
N LEU A 20 12.26 -38.32 3.47
CA LEU A 20 12.69 -37.32 2.49
C LEU A 20 11.48 -36.99 1.63
N VAL A 21 10.96 -35.79 1.75
CA VAL A 21 9.79 -35.33 0.98
C VAL A 21 10.25 -34.31 -0.05
N TYR A 22 10.01 -34.58 -1.33
CA TYR A 22 10.23 -33.63 -2.41
C TYR A 22 8.96 -32.79 -2.60
N TYR A 23 9.10 -31.48 -2.52
CA TYR A 23 8.04 -30.56 -2.87
C TYR A 23 8.57 -29.54 -3.89
N GLY A 24 8.25 -29.75 -5.16
CA GLY A 24 8.79 -28.96 -6.26
C GLY A 24 10.32 -29.11 -6.37
N SER A 25 11.04 -27.99 -6.46
CA SER A 25 12.52 -27.96 -6.52
C SER A 25 13.19 -27.95 -5.13
N ASN A 26 12.46 -28.12 -4.04
CA ASN A 26 12.98 -28.03 -2.67
C ASN A 26 13.08 -29.42 -2.02
N ILE A 27 14.17 -29.64 -1.26
CA ILE A 27 14.38 -30.82 -0.45
C ILE A 27 13.98 -30.48 0.98
N VAL A 28 12.93 -31.12 1.51
CA VAL A 28 12.53 -31.00 2.92
C VAL A 28 13.12 -32.17 3.68
N LEU A 29 14.00 -31.90 4.62
CA LEU A 29 14.58 -32.89 5.53
C LEU A 29 13.78 -32.91 6.83
N ILE A 30 13.07 -34.00 7.09
CA ILE A 30 12.35 -34.19 8.34
C ILE A 30 13.26 -35.00 9.29
N LEU A 31 13.75 -34.37 10.34
CA LEU A 31 14.54 -34.99 11.39
C LEU A 31 13.64 -35.31 12.58
N HIS A 32 13.57 -36.58 12.97
CA HIS A 32 12.81 -37.02 14.13
C HIS A 32 13.77 -37.47 15.23
N GLU A 33 13.72 -36.82 16.36
CA GLU A 33 14.39 -37.26 17.59
C GLU A 33 13.32 -37.73 18.58
N SER A 34 13.52 -38.90 19.18
CA SER A 34 12.50 -39.61 19.97
C SER A 34 12.02 -38.89 21.27
N SER A 35 12.54 -37.71 21.56
CA SER A 35 12.23 -36.96 22.78
C SER A 35 11.93 -35.47 22.59
N LEU A 36 11.89 -34.94 21.35
CA LEU A 36 11.67 -33.53 21.05
C LEU A 36 10.60 -33.34 19.96
N PRO A 37 9.87 -32.21 19.96
CA PRO A 37 8.92 -31.92 18.93
C PRO A 37 9.63 -31.84 17.56
N VAL A 38 8.99 -32.39 16.52
CA VAL A 38 9.49 -32.45 15.14
C VAL A 38 9.99 -31.07 14.71
N LYS A 39 11.30 -30.94 14.45
CA LYS A 39 11.88 -29.76 13.82
C LYS A 39 11.97 -29.98 12.33
N ILE A 40 11.16 -29.26 11.59
CA ILE A 40 11.26 -29.24 10.11
C ILE A 40 12.37 -28.27 9.75
N PHE A 41 13.51 -28.82 9.26
CA PHE A 41 14.55 -28.02 8.65
C PHE A 41 14.27 -27.92 7.15
N VAL A 42 13.89 -26.73 6.69
CA VAL A 42 13.81 -26.43 5.25
C VAL A 42 15.20 -25.97 4.80
N GLY A 43 15.92 -26.86 4.08
CA GLY A 43 17.23 -26.55 3.55
C GLY A 43 17.13 -25.60 2.34
N PHE A 44 17.80 -24.49 2.40
CA PHE A 44 18.24 -23.59 1.34
C PHE A 44 17.33 -23.47 0.09
N GLY A 45 16.28 -22.74 0.25
CA GLY A 45 15.54 -22.02 -0.74
C GLY A 45 14.77 -20.98 0.05
N GLY A 46 15.30 -19.78 0.14
CA GLY A 46 14.62 -18.70 0.87
C GLY A 46 13.21 -18.56 0.30
N TYR A 47 12.20 -18.94 1.07
CA TYR A 47 10.84 -18.58 0.74
C TYR A 47 10.78 -17.05 0.81
N ILE A 48 10.50 -16.42 -0.32
CA ILE A 48 10.04 -15.05 -0.34
C ILE A 48 8.62 -15.12 0.23
N GLU A 49 8.49 -14.99 1.54
CA GLU A 49 7.20 -14.82 2.16
C GLU A 49 6.72 -13.40 1.81
N PHE A 50 5.68 -13.31 1.00
CA PHE A 50 4.92 -12.08 0.89
C PHE A 50 4.25 -11.83 2.24
N MET A 51 4.91 -11.03 3.09
CA MET A 51 4.45 -10.75 4.44
C MET A 51 3.76 -9.40 4.50
N VAL A 52 2.44 -9.43 4.67
CA VAL A 52 1.68 -8.24 5.11
C VAL A 52 1.98 -7.99 6.58
N LEU A 53 2.27 -6.74 6.94
CA LEU A 53 2.61 -6.37 8.30
C LEU A 53 1.36 -6.42 9.20
N SER A 54 1.50 -7.04 10.39
CA SER A 54 0.50 -6.97 11.45
C SER A 54 0.55 -5.63 12.17
N ASP A 55 -0.50 -5.29 12.91
CA ASP A 55 -0.60 -4.10 13.77
C ASP A 55 0.61 -3.91 14.69
N ARG A 56 1.11 -5.00 15.29
CA ARG A 56 2.30 -4.99 16.13
C ARG A 56 3.54 -4.53 15.38
N THR A 57 3.71 -5.02 14.15
CA THR A 57 4.86 -4.65 13.32
C THR A 57 4.70 -3.23 12.79
N ILE A 58 3.50 -2.85 12.35
CA ILE A 58 3.18 -1.48 11.91
C ILE A 58 3.52 -0.46 13.00
N ARG A 59 3.12 -0.71 14.28
CA ARG A 59 3.48 0.17 15.41
C ARG A 59 4.99 0.35 15.55
N LYS A 60 5.76 -0.73 15.48
CA LYS A 60 7.22 -0.68 15.59
C LYS A 60 7.86 0.10 14.44
N GLU A 61 7.38 -0.09 13.23
CA GLU A 61 7.90 0.62 12.05
C GLU A 61 7.57 2.13 12.14
N ILE A 62 6.40 2.51 12.68
CA ILE A 62 6.04 3.92 12.92
C ILE A 62 6.86 4.49 14.08
N GLU A 63 6.96 3.81 15.23
CA GLU A 63 7.75 4.23 16.38
C GLU A 63 9.23 4.46 16.05
N SER A 64 9.77 3.68 15.11
CA SER A 64 11.13 3.82 14.60
C SER A 64 11.27 4.83 13.45
N ASN A 65 10.21 5.55 13.10
CA ASN A 65 10.15 6.50 11.96
C ASN A 65 10.51 5.87 10.60
N ARG A 66 10.32 4.57 10.44
CA ARG A 66 10.50 3.90 9.14
C ARG A 66 9.25 4.04 8.28
N ILE A 67 8.08 3.81 8.83
CA ILE A 67 6.81 4.22 8.24
C ILE A 67 6.43 5.56 8.87
N VAL A 68 6.13 6.55 8.04
CA VAL A 68 5.63 7.85 8.48
C VAL A 68 4.15 7.94 8.16
N ILE A 69 3.33 8.23 9.16
CA ILE A 69 1.90 8.58 9.05
C ILE A 69 1.69 9.79 9.96
N ASP A 70 1.55 10.97 9.40
CA ASP A 70 1.45 12.22 10.17
C ASP A 70 0.29 13.12 9.68
N PRO A 71 -0.67 13.41 10.55
CA PRO A 71 -0.84 12.91 11.91
C PRO A 71 -1.34 11.47 11.97
N LEU A 72 -0.86 10.69 12.94
CA LEU A 72 -1.43 9.38 13.23
C LEU A 72 -2.67 9.57 14.13
N GLY A 73 -3.85 9.34 13.57
CA GLY A 73 -5.10 9.44 14.29
C GLY A 73 -5.27 8.38 15.39
N GLU A 74 -6.10 8.68 16.40
CA GLU A 74 -6.44 7.71 17.42
C GLU A 74 -7.17 6.48 16.83
N ASN A 75 -6.82 5.29 17.28
CA ASN A 75 -7.44 4.03 16.86
C ASN A 75 -7.42 3.80 15.34
N CYS A 76 -6.45 4.35 14.63
CA CYS A 76 -6.29 4.16 13.17
C CYS A 76 -5.52 2.90 12.83
N ILE A 77 -4.66 2.38 13.71
CA ILE A 77 -3.96 1.11 13.46
C ILE A 77 -4.94 -0.05 13.63
N GLN A 78 -5.19 -0.73 12.52
CA GLN A 78 -6.05 -1.91 12.38
C GLN A 78 -5.19 -3.19 12.35
N PRO A 79 -5.75 -4.41 12.42
CA PRO A 79 -4.95 -5.65 12.50
C PRO A 79 -3.87 -5.83 11.43
N ALA A 80 -4.05 -5.27 10.22
CA ALA A 80 -3.08 -5.36 9.12
C ALA A 80 -3.05 -4.10 8.24
N SER A 81 -3.50 -2.95 8.75
CA SER A 81 -3.54 -1.69 8.00
C SER A 81 -3.59 -0.48 8.93
N VAL A 82 -3.47 0.72 8.36
CA VAL A 82 -3.69 2.00 9.03
C VAL A 82 -4.78 2.76 8.29
N ASP A 83 -5.82 3.21 9.01
CA ASP A 83 -6.86 4.07 8.46
C ASP A 83 -6.30 5.44 8.11
N VAL A 84 -6.77 6.01 7.00
CA VAL A 84 -6.46 7.35 6.53
C VAL A 84 -7.73 8.17 6.34
N HIS A 85 -7.61 9.51 6.44
CA HIS A 85 -8.73 10.44 6.48
C HIS A 85 -8.77 11.33 5.24
N LEU A 86 -9.98 11.76 4.86
CA LEU A 86 -10.20 12.70 3.76
C LEU A 86 -9.81 14.12 4.18
N ASP A 87 -8.96 14.77 3.39
CA ASP A 87 -8.63 16.18 3.54
C ASP A 87 -9.77 17.08 3.03
N SER A 88 -9.72 18.37 3.35
CA SER A 88 -10.72 19.37 2.95
C SER A 88 -10.67 19.74 1.46
N HIS A 89 -9.55 19.48 0.78
CA HIS A 89 -9.36 19.91 -0.60
C HIS A 89 -9.74 18.83 -1.62
N LEU A 90 -10.53 19.23 -2.60
CA LEU A 90 -10.91 18.41 -3.75
C LEU A 90 -10.53 19.13 -5.06
N LEU A 91 -10.20 18.36 -6.09
CA LEU A 91 -10.16 18.85 -7.46
C LEU A 91 -11.41 18.36 -8.20
N LEU A 92 -12.27 19.30 -8.56
CA LEU A 92 -13.48 19.06 -9.32
C LEU A 92 -13.19 19.20 -10.81
N PHE A 93 -13.66 18.24 -11.61
CA PHE A 93 -13.57 18.34 -13.06
C PHE A 93 -14.58 19.37 -13.56
N ARG A 94 -14.11 20.43 -14.20
CA ARG A 94 -14.98 21.39 -14.84
C ARG A 94 -15.66 20.75 -16.04
N GLY A 95 -16.98 20.89 -16.13
CA GLY A 95 -17.72 20.59 -17.36
C GLY A 95 -17.15 21.45 -18.48
N SER A 96 -16.08 20.97 -19.10
CA SER A 96 -15.29 21.76 -20.06
C SER A 96 -16.00 21.80 -21.41
N ARG A 97 -15.74 22.85 -22.16
CA ARG A 97 -16.08 22.92 -23.59
C ARG A 97 -15.23 21.94 -24.43
N GLN A 98 -14.42 21.10 -23.79
CA GLN A 98 -13.61 20.07 -24.45
C GLN A 98 -14.43 18.81 -24.63
N ALA A 99 -14.41 18.29 -25.85
CA ALA A 99 -15.14 17.07 -26.20
C ALA A 99 -14.48 15.78 -25.65
N TYR A 100 -13.21 15.85 -25.25
CA TYR A 100 -12.42 14.71 -24.77
C TYR A 100 -11.23 15.19 -23.93
N ILE A 101 -10.68 14.28 -23.13
CA ILE A 101 -9.41 14.48 -22.38
C ILE A 101 -8.26 13.98 -23.28
N ASP A 102 -7.34 14.88 -23.63
CA ASP A 102 -6.12 14.52 -24.35
C ASP A 102 -4.98 14.34 -23.34
N ILE A 103 -4.60 13.10 -23.07
CA ILE A 103 -3.58 12.74 -22.07
C ILE A 103 -2.18 13.28 -22.37
N ARG A 104 -1.94 13.75 -23.61
CA ARG A 104 -0.68 14.40 -24.03
C ARG A 104 -0.62 15.88 -23.66
N LYS A 105 -1.70 16.44 -23.15
CA LYS A 105 -1.79 17.84 -22.75
C LYS A 105 -1.87 17.97 -21.24
N ASP A 106 -1.40 19.10 -20.73
CA ASP A 106 -1.54 19.45 -19.32
C ASP A 106 -3.02 19.48 -18.93
N GLN A 107 -3.35 18.73 -17.88
CA GLN A 107 -4.70 18.55 -17.37
C GLN A 107 -5.07 19.55 -16.26
N SER A 108 -4.15 20.40 -15.82
CA SER A 108 -4.38 21.37 -14.74
C SER A 108 -5.57 22.30 -14.98
N LYS A 109 -5.85 22.62 -16.27
CA LYS A 109 -6.98 23.47 -16.68
C LYS A 109 -8.33 22.75 -16.70
N LEU A 110 -8.37 21.44 -16.56
CA LEU A 110 -9.61 20.65 -16.52
C LEU A 110 -10.21 20.57 -15.12
N THR A 111 -9.44 20.93 -14.11
CA THR A 111 -9.85 20.82 -12.71
C THR A 111 -9.86 22.19 -12.03
N GLU A 112 -10.67 22.30 -11.01
CA GLU A 112 -10.77 23.46 -10.12
C GLU A 112 -10.65 22.99 -8.68
N MET A 113 -9.82 23.68 -7.89
CA MET A 113 -9.72 23.42 -6.48
C MET A 113 -11.00 23.86 -5.77
N PHE A 114 -11.56 22.97 -5.00
CA PHE A 114 -12.71 23.19 -4.13
C PHE A 114 -12.31 22.84 -2.70
N GLU A 115 -12.71 23.66 -1.75
CA GLU A 115 -12.49 23.41 -0.32
C GLU A 115 -13.82 23.10 0.35
N ILE A 116 -13.90 21.91 0.97
CA ILE A 116 -15.03 21.52 1.79
C ILE A 116 -14.96 22.35 3.08
N LYS A 117 -16.02 23.08 3.38
CA LYS A 117 -16.12 23.86 4.61
C LYS A 117 -16.42 22.96 5.79
N ASP A 118 -15.90 23.35 6.95
CA ASP A 118 -16.27 22.71 8.21
C ASP A 118 -17.80 22.73 8.36
N ASP A 119 -18.36 21.63 8.84
CA ASP A 119 -19.79 21.41 9.07
C ASP A 119 -20.68 21.23 7.82
N GLU A 120 -20.18 21.38 6.61
CA GLU A 120 -20.93 21.11 5.37
C GLU A 120 -20.38 19.89 4.65
N PRO A 121 -21.18 18.85 4.31
CA PRO A 121 -20.71 17.73 3.53
C PRO A 121 -20.55 18.11 2.06
N PHE A 122 -19.53 17.59 1.41
CA PHE A 122 -19.50 17.55 -0.05
C PHE A 122 -20.42 16.43 -0.55
N MET A 123 -21.27 16.72 -1.52
CA MET A 123 -22.20 15.76 -2.12
C MET A 123 -21.61 15.23 -3.43
N LEU A 124 -21.08 14.02 -3.40
CA LEU A 124 -20.60 13.32 -4.61
C LEU A 124 -21.78 12.67 -5.32
N HIS A 125 -22.17 13.24 -6.47
CA HIS A 125 -23.32 12.77 -7.23
C HIS A 125 -23.04 11.43 -7.98
N PRO A 126 -24.09 10.68 -8.37
CA PRO A 126 -23.94 9.48 -9.20
C PRO A 126 -23.11 9.75 -10.46
N ASN A 127 -22.15 8.87 -10.75
CA ASN A 127 -21.20 8.98 -11.87
C ASN A 127 -20.28 10.20 -11.83
N GLU A 128 -20.21 10.92 -10.71
CA GLU A 128 -19.26 11.97 -10.52
C GLU A 128 -17.89 11.39 -10.12
N PHE A 129 -16.83 12.05 -10.61
CA PHE A 129 -15.44 11.72 -10.31
C PHE A 129 -14.72 12.98 -9.87
N VAL A 130 -14.07 12.93 -8.70
CA VAL A 130 -13.29 14.03 -8.13
C VAL A 130 -11.97 13.49 -7.57
N LEU A 131 -10.95 14.34 -7.52
CA LEU A 131 -9.71 13.99 -6.83
C LEU A 131 -9.72 14.62 -5.44
N GLY A 132 -9.46 13.81 -4.42
CA GLY A 132 -9.23 14.25 -3.05
C GLY A 132 -7.79 13.97 -2.64
N SER A 133 -7.47 14.20 -1.35
CA SER A 133 -6.21 13.77 -0.76
C SER A 133 -6.40 13.24 0.65
N THR A 134 -5.39 12.52 1.13
CA THR A 134 -5.32 12.14 2.54
C THR A 134 -4.94 13.34 3.40
N VAL A 135 -5.48 13.40 4.63
CA VAL A 135 -5.00 14.33 5.67
C VAL A 135 -3.55 14.00 6.01
N GLU A 136 -3.25 12.71 6.07
CA GLU A 136 -1.95 12.22 6.51
C GLU A 136 -0.88 12.44 5.44
N PHE A 137 0.28 12.92 5.89
CA PHE A 137 1.53 12.77 5.18
C PHE A 137 2.03 11.34 5.38
N ILE A 138 2.42 10.67 4.31
CA ILE A 138 2.79 9.26 4.29
C ILE A 138 4.21 9.13 3.77
N GLY A 139 5.05 8.37 4.51
CA GLY A 139 6.41 8.02 4.11
C GLY A 139 6.61 6.52 4.14
N ILE A 140 7.16 5.96 3.05
CA ILE A 140 7.40 4.52 2.87
C ILE A 140 8.92 4.28 2.76
N PRO A 141 9.50 3.36 3.57
CA PRO A 141 10.93 3.04 3.48
C PRO A 141 11.26 2.21 2.23
N ASP A 142 12.53 1.93 2.01
CA ASP A 142 13.09 1.27 0.83
C ASP A 142 12.78 -0.24 0.71
N ASP A 143 12.36 -0.87 1.79
CA ASP A 143 12.11 -2.32 1.86
C ASP A 143 10.62 -2.68 2.07
N LEU A 144 9.74 -1.68 2.05
CA LEU A 144 8.29 -1.85 2.15
C LEU A 144 7.60 -1.27 0.92
N VAL A 145 6.49 -1.88 0.55
CA VAL A 145 5.49 -1.32 -0.35
C VAL A 145 4.18 -1.18 0.42
N SER A 146 3.43 -0.10 0.17
CA SER A 146 2.09 0.05 0.72
C SER A 146 1.03 -0.05 -0.37
N ARG A 147 -0.19 -0.38 0.05
CA ARG A 147 -1.37 -0.37 -0.82
C ARG A 147 -2.50 0.40 -0.17
N LEU A 148 -3.03 1.33 -0.94
CA LEU A 148 -4.26 2.04 -0.59
C LEU A 148 -5.46 1.16 -0.94
N GLU A 149 -6.34 0.96 0.03
CA GLU A 149 -7.57 0.17 -0.11
C GLU A 149 -8.74 0.95 0.45
N GLY A 150 -9.93 0.72 -0.13
CA GLY A 150 -11.17 1.34 0.36
C GLY A 150 -11.65 0.76 1.68
N LYS A 151 -12.53 1.47 2.34
CA LYS A 151 -13.27 0.96 3.51
C LYS A 151 -14.49 0.19 3.04
N SER A 152 -14.65 -1.05 3.53
CA SER A 152 -15.77 -1.94 3.18
C SER A 152 -17.16 -1.28 3.35
N SER A 153 -17.32 -0.45 4.40
CA SER A 153 -18.59 0.25 4.65
C SER A 153 -18.90 1.30 3.58
N LEU A 154 -17.87 1.97 3.04
CA LEU A 154 -18.01 2.97 1.98
C LEU A 154 -18.23 2.30 0.61
N GLY A 155 -17.50 1.21 0.34
CA GLY A 155 -17.72 0.41 -0.87
C GLY A 155 -19.14 -0.15 -0.98
N ARG A 156 -19.78 -0.47 0.16
CA ARG A 156 -21.17 -0.97 0.20
C ARG A 156 -22.21 0.09 -0.16
N VAL A 157 -21.89 1.36 -0.10
CA VAL A 157 -22.75 2.47 -0.56
C VAL A 157 -22.29 3.03 -1.90
N GLY A 158 -21.35 2.33 -2.58
CA GLY A 158 -20.93 2.67 -3.94
C GLY A 158 -19.82 3.72 -4.03
N LEU A 159 -19.13 4.04 -2.93
CA LEU A 159 -17.99 4.94 -2.96
C LEU A 159 -16.71 4.15 -3.28
N LEU A 160 -16.05 4.50 -4.38
CA LEU A 160 -14.69 4.09 -4.71
C LEU A 160 -13.73 5.22 -4.32
N ILE A 161 -12.53 4.87 -3.87
CA ILE A 161 -11.51 5.86 -3.45
C ILE A 161 -10.25 5.84 -4.30
N HIS A 162 -10.08 4.81 -5.11
CA HIS A 162 -9.11 4.71 -6.20
C HIS A 162 -9.67 3.80 -7.28
N SER A 163 -9.28 4.03 -8.52
CA SER A 163 -9.77 3.21 -9.64
C SER A 163 -8.85 2.01 -9.90
N THR A 164 -7.54 2.24 -10.08
CA THR A 164 -6.59 1.19 -10.48
C THR A 164 -5.24 1.27 -9.79
N ALA A 165 -4.81 2.44 -9.32
CA ALA A 165 -3.46 2.70 -8.84
C ALA A 165 -3.40 2.69 -7.31
N GLY A 166 -3.47 1.51 -6.71
CA GLY A 166 -3.42 1.36 -5.24
C GLY A 166 -2.01 1.22 -4.66
N TYR A 167 -0.95 1.06 -5.48
CA TYR A 167 0.43 0.94 -4.99
C TYR A 167 0.98 2.28 -4.54
N VAL A 168 1.64 2.27 -3.38
CA VAL A 168 2.46 3.36 -2.85
C VAL A 168 3.87 2.82 -2.74
N ASP A 169 4.72 3.27 -3.66
CA ASP A 169 6.05 2.70 -3.87
C ASP A 169 7.02 3.03 -2.73
N PRO A 170 8.08 2.21 -2.56
CA PRO A 170 9.19 2.50 -1.65
C PRO A 170 9.83 3.86 -1.96
N GLY A 171 10.07 4.65 -0.92
CA GLY A 171 10.60 6.01 -1.06
C GLY A 171 9.54 7.10 -1.23
N TRP A 172 8.27 6.74 -1.36
CA TRP A 172 7.18 7.72 -1.37
C TRP A 172 7.22 8.60 -0.12
N GLN A 173 7.03 9.91 -0.32
CA GLN A 173 6.80 10.90 0.73
C GLN A 173 5.81 11.93 0.25
N GLY A 174 4.67 12.08 0.95
CA GLY A 174 3.63 13.03 0.57
C GLY A 174 2.24 12.59 1.03
N ARG A 175 1.24 13.40 0.71
CA ARG A 175 -0.17 13.01 0.84
C ARG A 175 -0.60 12.24 -0.40
N LEU A 176 -1.47 11.25 -0.25
CA LEU A 176 -1.96 10.48 -1.40
C LEU A 176 -3.13 11.19 -2.06
N THR A 177 -3.11 11.26 -3.38
CA THR A 177 -4.31 11.64 -4.14
C THR A 177 -5.29 10.47 -4.17
N LEU A 178 -6.55 10.76 -3.88
CA LEU A 178 -7.67 9.83 -3.89
C LEU A 178 -8.51 10.08 -5.16
N GLU A 179 -8.88 8.99 -5.85
CA GLU A 179 -9.71 9.03 -7.05
C GLU A 179 -11.15 8.67 -6.66
N LEU A 180 -11.87 9.65 -6.10
CA LEU A 180 -13.19 9.44 -5.53
C LEU A 180 -14.25 9.37 -6.62
N SER A 181 -15.02 8.28 -6.65
CA SER A 181 -16.15 8.14 -7.57
C SER A 181 -17.34 7.46 -6.92
N ASN A 182 -18.55 7.89 -7.30
CA ASN A 182 -19.81 7.33 -6.84
C ASN A 182 -20.45 6.49 -7.94
N VAL A 183 -20.48 5.18 -7.75
CA VAL A 183 -21.12 4.23 -8.66
C VAL A 183 -22.54 3.83 -8.22
N ALA A 184 -23.06 4.42 -7.13
CA ALA A 184 -24.41 4.24 -6.68
C ALA A 184 -25.41 5.15 -7.42
N ASN A 185 -26.71 4.96 -7.16
CA ASN A 185 -27.78 5.75 -7.79
C ASN A 185 -28.17 7.01 -6.97
N LEU A 186 -27.63 7.18 -5.77
CA LEU A 186 -27.91 8.30 -4.88
C LEU A 186 -26.60 9.05 -4.58
N PRO A 187 -26.66 10.37 -4.33
CA PRO A 187 -25.49 11.10 -3.87
C PRO A 187 -24.94 10.55 -2.56
N VAL A 188 -23.62 10.49 -2.44
CA VAL A 188 -22.90 10.11 -1.22
C VAL A 188 -22.32 11.36 -0.59
N THR A 189 -22.53 11.55 0.72
CA THR A 189 -21.95 12.67 1.46
C THR A 189 -20.54 12.36 1.93
N LEU A 190 -19.61 13.27 1.68
CA LEU A 190 -18.23 13.21 2.13
C LEU A 190 -17.97 14.33 3.16
N TYR A 191 -17.33 13.99 4.27
CA TYR A 191 -17.00 14.90 5.35
C TYR A 191 -15.48 14.99 5.51
N VAL A 192 -14.96 16.18 5.80
CA VAL A 192 -13.55 16.36 6.16
C VAL A 192 -13.21 15.51 7.39
N GLY A 193 -12.05 14.88 7.38
CA GLY A 193 -11.58 14.05 8.49
C GLY A 193 -12.29 12.70 8.65
N MET A 194 -13.22 12.34 7.76
CA MET A 194 -13.80 10.99 7.79
C MET A 194 -12.75 9.93 7.40
N LYS A 195 -12.82 8.74 8.01
CA LYS A 195 -12.00 7.60 7.59
C LYS A 195 -12.41 7.18 6.18
N ILE A 196 -11.57 7.50 5.20
CA ILE A 196 -11.89 7.31 3.77
C ILE A 196 -11.29 6.03 3.19
N GLY A 197 -10.12 5.64 3.66
CA GLY A 197 -9.38 4.49 3.18
C GLY A 197 -8.51 3.85 4.25
N GLN A 198 -7.67 2.92 3.85
CA GLN A 198 -6.70 2.26 4.69
C GLN A 198 -5.45 1.89 3.89
N LEU A 199 -4.29 1.89 4.55
CA LEU A 199 -3.01 1.50 3.99
C LEU A 199 -2.57 0.17 4.59
N SER A 200 -2.35 -0.83 3.76
CA SER A 200 -1.64 -2.07 4.12
C SER A 200 -0.18 -1.98 3.69
N PHE A 201 0.70 -2.72 4.36
CA PHE A 201 2.15 -2.70 4.12
C PHE A 201 2.65 -4.12 3.93
N ALA A 202 3.50 -4.33 2.94
CA ALA A 202 4.14 -5.62 2.68
C ALA A 202 5.65 -5.46 2.55
N ARG A 203 6.41 -6.46 3.04
CA ARG A 203 7.87 -6.49 2.85
C ARG A 203 8.20 -6.87 1.43
N LEU A 204 9.19 -6.17 0.87
CA LEU A 204 9.82 -6.57 -0.38
C LEU A 204 10.83 -7.69 -0.13
N SER A 205 11.15 -8.42 -1.18
CA SER A 205 12.18 -9.50 -1.13
C SER A 205 13.59 -8.96 -0.78
N THR A 206 13.87 -7.73 -1.19
CA THR A 206 15.08 -6.96 -0.91
C THR A 206 14.71 -5.47 -0.93
N PRO A 207 15.48 -4.58 -0.27
CA PRO A 207 15.35 -3.15 -0.50
C PRO A 207 15.50 -2.80 -1.98
N VAL A 208 14.80 -1.76 -2.43
CA VAL A 208 14.87 -1.31 -3.82
C VAL A 208 16.20 -0.63 -4.13
N GLU A 209 16.65 -0.73 -5.37
CA GLU A 209 17.84 0.01 -5.84
C GLU A 209 17.52 1.49 -6.10
N ASN A 210 16.30 1.79 -6.56
CA ASN A 210 15.88 3.15 -6.88
C ASN A 210 14.57 3.46 -6.15
N LEU A 211 14.61 4.44 -5.27
CA LEU A 211 13.43 4.94 -4.55
C LEU A 211 12.50 5.73 -5.48
N TYR A 212 11.21 5.71 -5.19
CA TYR A 212 10.27 6.62 -5.84
C TYR A 212 10.73 8.07 -5.62
N GLY A 213 10.80 8.85 -6.70
CA GLY A 213 11.38 10.20 -6.67
C GLY A 213 12.84 10.28 -7.09
N SER A 214 13.54 9.14 -7.32
CA SER A 214 14.90 9.14 -7.88
C SER A 214 14.91 9.72 -9.30
N GLU A 215 16.01 10.39 -9.67
CA GLU A 215 16.17 11.04 -10.97
C GLU A 215 15.89 10.11 -12.16
N ASN A 216 16.22 8.82 -12.03
CA ASN A 216 16.11 7.84 -13.11
C ASN A 216 14.69 7.29 -13.32
N LEU A 217 13.72 7.54 -12.41
CA LEU A 217 12.38 6.94 -12.47
C LEU A 217 11.30 7.85 -13.07
N ASN A 218 11.62 9.12 -13.34
CA ASN A 218 10.64 10.10 -13.81
C ASN A 218 9.35 10.13 -12.97
N SER A 219 9.50 10.02 -11.63
CA SER A 219 8.39 9.99 -10.69
C SER A 219 7.63 11.32 -10.70
N LYS A 220 6.31 11.29 -10.87
CA LYS A 220 5.51 12.48 -11.15
C LYS A 220 4.98 13.21 -9.92
N TYR A 221 4.83 12.50 -8.79
CA TYR A 221 4.00 12.99 -7.67
C TYR A 221 4.72 13.05 -6.33
N GLN A 222 6.05 12.83 -6.31
CA GLN A 222 6.83 12.91 -5.07
C GLN A 222 6.67 14.26 -4.37
N GLY A 223 6.41 14.25 -3.07
CA GLY A 223 6.28 15.45 -2.25
C GLY A 223 4.97 16.22 -2.40
N GLN A 224 3.94 15.64 -3.05
CA GLN A 224 2.65 16.32 -3.16
C GLN A 224 1.98 16.49 -1.79
N THR A 225 1.30 17.62 -1.59
CA THR A 225 0.61 17.99 -0.35
C THR A 225 -0.88 18.29 -0.53
N LEU A 226 -1.33 18.42 -1.77
CA LEU A 226 -2.72 18.65 -2.17
C LEU A 226 -3.09 17.65 -3.28
N PRO A 227 -4.38 17.42 -3.53
CA PRO A 227 -4.78 16.60 -4.67
C PRO A 227 -4.22 17.19 -5.95
N THR A 228 -3.62 16.33 -6.78
CA THR A 228 -2.86 16.75 -7.96
C THR A 228 -3.49 16.14 -9.22
N ALA A 229 -3.72 16.97 -10.23
CA ALA A 229 -4.19 16.52 -11.54
C ALA A 229 -3.16 15.61 -12.23
N SER A 230 -3.63 14.82 -13.20
CA SER A 230 -2.75 13.92 -13.94
C SER A 230 -1.60 14.67 -14.62
N ARG A 231 -0.37 14.15 -14.45
CA ARG A 231 0.85 14.60 -15.13
C ARG A 231 1.28 13.63 -16.22
N MET A 232 0.34 12.85 -16.76
CA MET A 232 0.64 11.87 -17.82
C MET A 232 1.30 12.47 -19.05
N TYR A 233 1.01 13.74 -19.34
CA TYR A 233 1.62 14.48 -20.46
C TYR A 233 3.15 14.55 -20.40
N SER A 234 3.76 14.39 -19.24
CA SER A 234 5.22 14.38 -19.08
C SER A 234 5.91 13.12 -19.64
N GLU A 235 5.14 12.11 -20.05
CA GLU A 235 5.65 10.90 -20.71
C GLU A 235 5.84 11.08 -22.21
N PHE A 236 5.34 12.15 -22.80
CA PHE A 236 5.37 12.44 -24.24
C PHE A 236 6.25 13.64 -24.56
#